data_7354b03ad0482428bc826beb283266ef
#
_entry.id   7354b03ad0482428bc826beb283266ef
#
_cell.length_a   1.000
_cell.length_b   1.000
_cell.length_c   1.000
_cell.angle_alpha   90.00
_cell.angle_beta   90.00
_cell.angle_gamma   90.00
#
_symmetry.space_group_name_H-M   'P 1'
#
loop_
_entity.id
_entity.type
_entity.pdbx_description
1 polymer ?
#
loop_
_entity_poly.entity_id
_entity_poly.type
_entity_poly.pdbx_seq_one_letter_code
_entity_poly.pdbx_strand_id
1 'polypeptide(L)'
;MENKERNITPEEAVILWHASRLDLSEDYEQAPEILKVRGSVIGTLGNFSASIGKAKSKKTFNVSAIVAAALKNGTVLNYTAELPENKRKILYVDTEQSSYHCAKVARRSLRMAGLPQAATMRTSSSSSCGNTRPKSV
;
A
#
# COMPACT_ATOMS: atom_id res chain seq x y z
N MET A 1 -25.91 5.04 4.38
CA MET A 1 -25.31 5.13 3.01
C MET A 1 -26.18 4.27 2.14
N GLU A 2 -27.04 4.91 1.37
CA GLU A 2 -27.90 4.21 0.41
C GLU A 2 -27.03 3.64 -0.71
N ASN A 3 -27.06 2.33 -0.85
CA ASN A 3 -26.40 1.62 -1.95
C ASN A 3 -27.27 1.86 -3.20
N LYS A 4 -26.96 2.91 -3.97
CA LYS A 4 -27.64 3.21 -5.20
C LYS A 4 -27.21 2.15 -6.22
N GLU A 5 -27.98 1.09 -6.32
CA GLU A 5 -27.81 0.07 -7.36
C GLU A 5 -27.85 0.78 -8.71
N ARG A 6 -26.73 0.72 -9.44
CA ARG A 6 -26.62 1.27 -10.78
C ARG A 6 -27.36 0.32 -11.72
N ASN A 7 -28.59 0.63 -12.05
CA ASN A 7 -29.33 -0.11 -13.08
C ASN A 7 -28.63 0.10 -14.42
N ILE A 8 -27.95 -0.95 -14.90
CA ILE A 8 -27.28 -0.98 -16.20
C ILE A 8 -28.33 -1.31 -17.24
N THR A 9 -28.42 -0.51 -18.30
CA THR A 9 -29.32 -0.82 -19.42
C THR A 9 -28.81 -2.03 -20.22
N PRO A 10 -29.68 -2.74 -20.98
CA PRO A 10 -29.21 -3.85 -21.81
C PRO A 10 -28.15 -3.44 -22.83
N GLU A 11 -28.24 -2.22 -23.39
CA GLU A 11 -27.25 -1.68 -24.31
C GLU A 11 -25.92 -1.42 -23.63
N GLU A 12 -25.94 -0.82 -22.44
CA GLU A 12 -24.71 -0.63 -21.60
C GLU A 12 -24.08 -1.97 -21.23
N ALA A 13 -24.89 -2.99 -20.92
CA ALA A 13 -24.39 -4.33 -20.60
C ALA A 13 -23.67 -4.97 -21.79
N VAL A 14 -24.18 -4.81 -23.00
CA VAL A 14 -23.55 -5.29 -24.24
C VAL A 14 -22.22 -4.58 -24.49
N ILE A 15 -22.16 -3.26 -24.31
CA ILE A 15 -20.93 -2.47 -24.48
C ILE A 15 -19.88 -2.93 -23.45
N LEU A 16 -20.25 -3.09 -22.17
CA LEU A 16 -19.35 -3.57 -21.13
C LEU A 16 -18.87 -5.00 -21.41
N TRP A 17 -19.76 -5.85 -21.93
CA TRP A 17 -19.39 -7.20 -22.33
C TRP A 17 -18.32 -7.20 -23.42
N HIS A 18 -18.52 -6.43 -24.50
CA HIS A 18 -17.52 -6.30 -25.56
C HIS A 18 -16.20 -5.71 -25.06
N ALA A 19 -16.25 -4.69 -24.21
CA ALA A 19 -15.07 -4.07 -23.62
C ALA A 19 -14.30 -5.00 -22.65
N SER A 20 -14.97 -6.02 -22.09
CA SER A 20 -14.32 -6.99 -21.19
C SER A 20 -13.63 -8.15 -21.91
N ARG A 21 -13.80 -8.28 -23.23
CA ARG A 21 -13.17 -9.35 -24.01
C ARG A 21 -11.68 -9.07 -24.20
N LEU A 22 -10.87 -10.07 -23.88
CA LEU A 22 -9.44 -10.05 -24.15
C LEU A 22 -9.22 -10.43 -25.63
N ASP A 23 -8.56 -9.57 -26.39
CA ASP A 23 -8.14 -9.87 -27.76
C ASP A 23 -6.67 -10.29 -27.76
N LEU A 24 -6.42 -11.57 -28.01
CA LEU A 24 -5.07 -12.14 -27.99
C LEU A 24 -4.20 -11.69 -29.18
N SER A 25 -4.78 -10.97 -30.15
CA SER A 25 -4.02 -10.38 -31.26
C SER A 25 -3.47 -8.98 -30.92
N GLU A 26 -3.88 -8.39 -29.80
CA GLU A 26 -3.39 -7.11 -29.33
C GLU A 26 -2.15 -7.28 -28.43
N ASP A 27 -1.19 -6.35 -28.55
CA ASP A 27 -0.05 -6.25 -27.64
C ASP A 27 -0.47 -5.44 -26.41
N TYR A 28 -0.52 -6.11 -25.26
CA TYR A 28 -0.80 -5.48 -23.97
C TYR A 28 0.49 -5.03 -23.29
N GLU A 29 0.51 -3.76 -22.87
CA GLU A 29 1.65 -3.21 -22.14
C GLU A 29 1.79 -3.87 -20.77
N GLN A 30 2.97 -4.37 -20.46
CA GLN A 30 3.26 -4.97 -19.16
C GLN A 30 3.29 -3.88 -18.08
N ALA A 31 2.53 -4.09 -17.00
CA ALA A 31 2.54 -3.18 -15.85
C ALA A 31 3.96 -3.09 -15.24
N PRO A 32 4.46 -1.89 -14.91
CA PRO A 32 5.78 -1.71 -14.31
C PRO A 32 5.96 -2.53 -13.03
N GLU A 33 7.08 -3.23 -12.95
CA GLU A 33 7.50 -3.99 -11.77
C GLU A 33 8.00 -3.03 -10.69
N ILE A 34 7.28 -2.92 -9.58
CA ILE A 34 7.57 -1.93 -8.54
C ILE A 34 8.15 -2.52 -7.26
N LEU A 35 8.02 -3.83 -7.05
CA LEU A 35 8.52 -4.48 -5.84
C LEU A 35 9.03 -5.88 -6.14
N LYS A 36 10.26 -6.16 -5.69
CA LYS A 36 10.94 -7.44 -5.84
C LYS A 36 11.45 -7.96 -4.50
N VAL A 37 11.51 -9.27 -4.35
CA VAL A 37 12.19 -9.95 -3.25
C VAL A 37 13.22 -10.92 -3.81
N ARG A 38 14.51 -10.70 -3.49
CA ARG A 38 15.63 -11.50 -4.05
C ARG A 38 15.57 -11.63 -5.57
N GLY A 39 15.21 -10.57 -6.27
CA GLY A 39 15.06 -10.53 -7.72
C GLY A 39 13.73 -11.03 -8.28
N SER A 40 12.90 -11.72 -7.48
CA SER A 40 11.57 -12.15 -7.92
C SER A 40 10.54 -11.05 -7.73
N VAL A 41 9.73 -10.80 -8.75
CA VAL A 41 8.67 -9.78 -8.71
C VAL A 41 7.54 -10.23 -7.79
N ILE A 42 7.18 -9.39 -6.83
CA ILE A 42 6.06 -9.60 -5.89
C ILE A 42 5.00 -8.50 -5.96
N GLY A 43 5.25 -7.45 -6.72
CA GLY A 43 4.29 -6.37 -6.92
C GLY A 43 4.55 -5.61 -8.20
N THR A 44 3.48 -5.36 -8.96
CA THR A 44 3.45 -4.51 -10.15
C THR A 44 2.50 -3.35 -9.94
N LEU A 45 2.69 -2.26 -10.69
CA LEU A 45 1.83 -1.09 -10.59
C LEU A 45 0.40 -1.43 -11.05
N GLY A 46 -0.60 -1.00 -10.27
CA GLY A 46 -2.02 -1.27 -10.58
C GLY A 46 -2.54 -2.62 -10.07
N ASN A 47 -1.69 -3.47 -9.53
CA ASN A 47 -2.08 -4.75 -8.93
C ASN A 47 -2.01 -4.71 -7.40
N PHE A 48 -2.56 -5.74 -6.77
CA PHE A 48 -2.48 -5.91 -5.32
C PHE A 48 -1.77 -7.23 -4.97
N SER A 49 -1.15 -7.27 -3.79
CA SER A 49 -0.54 -8.46 -3.22
C SER A 49 -1.02 -8.67 -1.80
N ALA A 50 -1.18 -9.92 -1.38
CA ALA A 50 -1.58 -10.26 -0.02
C ALA A 50 -0.46 -11.03 0.69
N SER A 51 -0.11 -10.59 1.92
CA SER A 51 0.80 -11.32 2.80
C SER A 51 0.00 -12.04 3.88
N ILE A 52 -0.01 -13.36 3.82
CA ILE A 52 -0.70 -14.22 4.77
C ILE A 52 0.28 -14.93 5.71
N GLY A 53 -0.18 -15.32 6.89
CA GLY A 53 0.64 -16.08 7.83
C GLY A 53 0.00 -16.14 9.22
N LYS A 54 0.39 -17.14 10.01
CA LYS A 54 -0.07 -17.34 11.38
C LYS A 54 0.29 -16.12 12.27
N ALA A 55 -0.35 -16.01 13.42
CA ALA A 55 0.03 -15.04 14.44
C ALA A 55 1.53 -15.18 14.77
N LYS A 56 2.20 -14.05 15.06
CA LYS A 56 3.65 -13.98 15.37
C LYS A 56 4.59 -14.37 14.22
N SER A 57 4.13 -14.54 12.98
CA SER A 57 4.96 -14.84 11.80
C SER A 57 5.79 -13.68 11.28
N LYS A 58 5.96 -12.60 12.06
CA LYS A 58 6.74 -11.39 11.71
C LYS A 58 6.21 -10.61 10.50
N LYS A 59 4.92 -10.74 10.16
CA LYS A 59 4.29 -10.00 9.04
C LYS A 59 4.57 -8.49 9.10
N THR A 60 4.36 -7.88 10.27
CA THR A 60 4.60 -6.44 10.48
C THR A 60 6.06 -6.03 10.21
N PHE A 61 7.02 -6.93 10.49
CA PHE A 61 8.43 -6.68 10.18
C PHE A 61 8.67 -6.68 8.66
N ASN A 62 8.11 -7.66 7.95
CA ASN A 62 8.21 -7.74 6.49
C ASN A 62 7.56 -6.51 5.83
N VAL A 63 6.37 -6.10 6.29
CA VAL A 63 5.71 -4.87 5.81
C VAL A 63 6.59 -3.65 6.08
N SER A 64 7.24 -3.54 7.26
CA SER A 64 8.17 -2.45 7.55
C SER A 64 9.35 -2.40 6.56
N ALA A 65 9.88 -3.56 6.17
CA ALA A 65 10.97 -3.65 5.19
C ALA A 65 10.53 -3.25 3.78
N ILE A 66 9.34 -3.68 3.36
CA ILE A 66 8.73 -3.28 2.08
C ILE A 66 8.51 -1.77 2.03
N VAL A 67 7.90 -1.19 3.07
CA VAL A 67 7.69 0.26 3.17
C VAL A 67 9.03 0.99 3.17
N ALA A 68 10.04 0.49 3.86
CA ALA A 68 11.37 1.09 3.87
C ALA A 68 12.04 1.06 2.49
N ALA A 69 11.93 -0.07 1.75
CA ALA A 69 12.43 -0.17 0.38
C ALA A 69 11.73 0.84 -0.54
N ALA A 70 10.40 0.96 -0.43
CA ALA A 70 9.61 1.91 -1.19
C ALA A 70 9.95 3.37 -0.85
N LEU A 71 10.14 3.72 0.42
CA LEU A 71 10.57 5.07 0.86
C LEU A 71 11.95 5.43 0.35
N LYS A 72 12.88 4.47 0.34
CA LYS A 72 14.23 4.65 -0.20
C LYS A 72 14.26 4.67 -1.73
N ASN A 73 13.25 4.10 -2.37
CA ASN A 73 13.20 3.73 -3.79
C ASN A 73 14.46 2.93 -4.19
N GLY A 74 14.69 1.84 -3.48
CA GLY A 74 15.90 1.02 -3.63
C GLY A 74 15.81 -0.23 -2.75
N THR A 75 16.97 -0.81 -2.43
CA THR A 75 17.06 -2.07 -1.70
C THR A 75 17.15 -1.86 -0.18
N VAL A 76 16.31 -2.57 0.56
CA VAL A 76 16.35 -2.71 2.02
C VAL A 76 16.17 -4.18 2.38
N LEU A 77 17.16 -4.76 3.04
CA LEU A 77 17.24 -6.21 3.27
C LEU A 77 17.14 -6.99 1.95
N ASN A 78 16.11 -7.83 1.83
CA ASN A 78 15.88 -8.65 0.63
C ASN A 78 14.85 -8.04 -0.34
N TYR A 79 14.32 -6.84 -0.04
CA TYR A 79 13.29 -6.16 -0.82
C TYR A 79 13.91 -5.04 -1.64
N THR A 80 13.56 -4.97 -2.90
CA THR A 80 13.94 -3.87 -3.81
C THR A 80 12.66 -3.23 -4.33
N ALA A 81 12.56 -1.91 -4.21
CA ALA A 81 11.47 -1.13 -4.76
C ALA A 81 11.98 -0.16 -5.83
N GLU A 82 11.28 -0.11 -6.96
CA GLU A 82 11.55 0.74 -8.10
C GLU A 82 10.25 1.46 -8.51
N LEU A 83 9.94 2.54 -7.80
CA LEU A 83 8.70 3.30 -8.01
C LEU A 83 8.92 4.39 -9.06
N PRO A 84 8.01 4.55 -10.05
CA PRO A 84 8.04 5.67 -10.99
C PRO A 84 8.00 7.02 -10.26
N GLU A 85 8.61 8.05 -10.82
CA GLU A 85 8.75 9.38 -10.17
C GLU A 85 7.41 9.97 -9.73
N ASN A 86 6.38 9.82 -10.53
CA ASN A 86 5.03 10.34 -10.25
C ASN A 86 4.19 9.43 -9.33
N LYS A 87 4.72 8.28 -8.85
CA LYS A 87 4.01 7.26 -8.05
C LYS A 87 4.73 6.91 -6.74
N ARG A 88 5.52 7.83 -6.18
CA ARG A 88 6.33 7.61 -4.96
C ARG A 88 5.62 7.94 -3.64
N LYS A 89 4.32 8.27 -3.69
CA LYS A 89 3.53 8.47 -2.47
C LYS A 89 3.12 7.13 -1.90
N ILE A 90 3.42 6.90 -0.62
CA ILE A 90 3.09 5.67 0.10
C ILE A 90 2.03 5.98 1.13
N LEU A 91 0.94 5.22 1.11
CA LEU A 91 -0.10 5.23 2.14
C LEU A 91 0.00 3.95 2.96
N TYR A 92 0.23 4.09 4.27
CA TYR A 92 0.18 2.98 5.22
C TYR A 92 -1.04 3.13 6.11
N VAL A 93 -1.92 2.15 6.10
CA VAL A 93 -3.14 2.11 6.93
C VAL A 93 -3.05 0.94 7.90
N ASP A 94 -3.27 1.20 9.17
CA ASP A 94 -3.33 0.19 10.23
C ASP A 94 -4.63 0.37 11.01
N THR A 95 -5.45 -0.66 11.05
CA THR A 95 -6.76 -0.65 11.71
C THR A 95 -6.80 -1.45 13.01
N GLU A 96 -5.71 -2.15 13.33
CA GLU A 96 -5.66 -3.08 14.47
C GLU A 96 -4.80 -2.55 15.62
N GLN A 97 -3.75 -1.77 15.32
CA GLN A 97 -2.76 -1.37 16.31
C GLN A 97 -3.05 0.00 16.92
N SER A 98 -2.66 0.20 18.17
CA SER A 98 -2.69 1.52 18.80
C SER A 98 -1.72 2.49 18.15
N SER A 99 -1.97 3.80 18.26
CA SER A 99 -1.11 4.86 17.73
C SER A 99 0.36 4.72 18.17
N TYR A 100 0.61 4.23 19.40
CA TYR A 100 1.97 3.96 19.88
C TYR A 100 2.67 2.89 19.04
N HIS A 101 1.99 1.77 18.75
CA HIS A 101 2.56 0.69 17.94
C HIS A 101 2.72 1.10 16.47
N CYS A 102 1.76 1.84 15.90
CA CYS A 102 1.88 2.41 14.56
C CYS A 102 3.09 3.34 14.45
N ALA A 103 3.29 4.23 15.44
CA ALA A 103 4.47 5.10 15.48
C ALA A 103 5.80 4.31 15.57
N LYS A 104 5.80 3.19 16.32
CA LYS A 104 6.97 2.30 16.41
C LYS A 104 7.27 1.62 15.07
N VAL A 105 6.25 1.18 14.34
CA VAL A 105 6.38 0.60 12.99
C VAL A 105 6.91 1.66 12.02
N ALA A 106 6.33 2.86 12.01
CA ALA A 106 6.74 3.96 11.16
C ALA A 106 8.21 4.34 11.38
N ARG A 107 8.62 4.53 12.65
CA ARG A 107 10.03 4.83 12.99
C ARG A 107 10.98 3.71 12.57
N ARG A 108 10.56 2.46 12.67
CA ARG A 108 11.34 1.32 12.18
C ARG A 108 11.55 1.42 10.67
N SER A 109 10.49 1.65 9.89
CA SER A 109 10.56 1.79 8.44
C SER A 109 11.48 2.93 8.01
N LEU A 110 11.38 4.11 8.66
CA LEU A 110 12.29 5.23 8.41
C LEU A 110 13.75 4.88 8.70
N ARG A 111 14.01 4.23 9.83
CA ARG A 111 15.36 3.79 10.21
C ARG A 111 15.95 2.80 9.20
N MET A 112 15.15 1.84 8.76
CA MET A 112 15.57 0.85 7.74
C MET A 112 15.83 1.51 6.38
N ALA A 113 15.10 2.56 6.05
CA ALA A 113 15.31 3.36 4.84
C ALA A 113 16.51 4.31 4.92
N GLY A 114 17.10 4.50 6.11
CA GLY A 114 18.16 5.49 6.35
C GLY A 114 17.66 6.93 6.38
N LEU A 115 16.36 7.14 6.66
CA LEU A 115 15.73 8.45 6.68
C LEU A 115 15.64 9.04 8.09
N PRO A 116 15.66 10.37 8.25
CA PRO A 116 15.51 11.04 9.55
C PRO A 116 14.17 10.68 10.20
N GLN A 117 14.19 10.36 11.50
CA GLN A 117 12.98 10.02 12.25
C GLN A 117 12.05 11.21 12.54
N ALA A 118 12.52 12.43 12.29
CA ALA A 118 11.74 13.66 12.41
C ALA A 118 10.82 13.94 11.22
N ALA A 119 10.81 13.08 10.19
CA ALA A 119 9.89 13.20 9.08
C ALA A 119 8.43 13.05 9.57
N THR A 120 7.60 14.05 9.33
CA THR A 120 6.18 14.03 9.70
C THR A 120 5.45 13.05 8.80
N MET A 121 5.21 11.84 9.29
CA MET A 121 4.27 10.92 8.66
C MET A 121 2.85 11.30 9.07
N ARG A 122 1.98 11.59 8.11
CA ARG A 122 0.54 11.70 8.37
C ARG A 122 -0.01 10.28 8.48
N THR A 123 -0.40 9.86 9.69
CA THR A 123 -1.13 8.62 9.93
C THR A 123 -2.61 8.94 9.99
N SER A 124 -3.42 8.37 9.12
CA SER A 124 -4.87 8.36 9.28
C SER A 124 -5.24 7.12 10.08
N SER A 125 -5.37 7.25 11.40
CA SER A 125 -6.01 6.23 12.23
C SER A 125 -7.50 6.51 12.26
N SER A 126 -8.32 5.60 11.74
CA SER A 126 -9.77 5.60 11.93
C SER A 126 -10.12 4.97 13.29
N SER A 127 -9.64 5.55 14.37
CA SER A 127 -10.20 5.30 15.70
C SER A 127 -11.00 6.54 16.09
N SER A 128 -12.29 6.37 16.31
CA SER A 128 -13.15 7.35 16.94
C SER A 128 -12.58 7.66 18.33
N CYS A 129 -11.67 8.63 18.40
CA CYS A 129 -11.12 9.07 19.66
C CYS A 129 -11.91 10.28 20.13
N GLY A 130 -12.65 10.05 21.24
CA GLY A 130 -13.33 11.10 21.99
C GLY A 130 -12.37 12.25 22.30
N ASN A 131 -12.94 13.43 22.14
CA ASN A 131 -12.49 14.75 22.47
C ASN A 131 -11.72 14.81 23.81
N THR A 132 -10.40 14.97 23.80
CA THR A 132 -9.67 15.50 24.95
C THR A 132 -9.02 16.82 24.55
N ARG A 133 -9.61 17.90 25.06
CA ARG A 133 -9.06 19.27 24.99
C ARG A 133 -7.65 19.30 25.60
N PRO A 134 -6.71 20.09 25.07
CA PRO A 134 -5.45 20.35 25.76
C PRO A 134 -5.74 21.23 26.99
N LYS A 135 -5.24 20.80 28.14
CA LYS A 135 -5.17 21.65 29.32
C LYS A 135 -4.09 22.70 29.09
N SER A 136 -4.50 23.95 29.09
CA SER A 136 -3.63 25.11 29.22
C SER A 136 -2.97 25.13 30.61
N VAL A 137 -1.66 25.24 30.66
CA VAL A 137 -0.89 25.86 31.73
C VAL A 137 0.05 26.86 31.10
#